data_654507b564be17334ce5ff568711c610
#
_entry.id   654507b564be17334ce5ff568711c610
#
_cell.length_a   1.000
_cell.length_b   1.000
_cell.length_c   1.000
_cell.angle_alpha   90.00
_cell.angle_beta   90.00
_cell.angle_gamma   90.00
#
_symmetry.space_group_name_H-M   'P 1'
#
loop_
_entity.id
_entity.type
_entity.pdbx_description
1 polymer ?
#
loop_
_entity_poly.entity_id
_entity_poly.type
_entity_poly.pdbx_seq_one_letter_code
_entity_poly.pdbx_strand_id
1 'polypeptide(L)'
;RLDLLVNDFANKCMRDGYLVVYEKNFMRTFIHVDDIARCFTFGMKNVNKMINNVYNVGDNSMNYSKEEVCNMISKKTDAFIHFEEIGEDADKRNYIVSYDKIKSLGFGTKIKMEEGIDQVIETLKVVDFGNTYTNARYF
;
A
#
# COMPACT_ATOMS: atom_id res chain seq x y z
N ARG A 1 -2.58 10.68 0.85
CA ARG A 1 -2.26 10.64 -0.59
C ARG A 1 -3.12 9.57 -1.26
N LEU A 2 -4.02 10.00 -2.15
CA LEU A 2 -4.85 9.07 -2.91
C LEU A 2 -4.22 8.64 -4.25
N ASP A 3 -3.06 9.18 -4.60
CA ASP A 3 -2.27 8.82 -5.77
C ASP A 3 -1.31 7.63 -5.55
N LEU A 4 -1.33 7.01 -4.37
CA LEU A 4 -0.60 5.78 -4.10
C LEU A 4 -1.42 4.57 -4.51
N LEU A 5 -0.79 3.51 -5.00
CA LEU A 5 -1.38 2.38 -5.70
C LEU A 5 -2.66 1.85 -5.03
N VAL A 6 -2.61 1.44 -3.76
CA VAL A 6 -3.79 0.88 -3.05
C VAL A 6 -4.89 1.92 -2.94
N ASN A 7 -4.54 3.15 -2.58
CA ASN A 7 -5.49 4.23 -2.37
C ASN A 7 -6.13 4.67 -3.70
N ASP A 8 -5.34 4.78 -4.77
CA ASP A 8 -5.81 5.12 -6.12
C ASP A 8 -6.74 4.04 -6.67
N PHE A 9 -6.34 2.77 -6.53
CA PHE A 9 -7.14 1.65 -6.99
C PHE A 9 -8.48 1.56 -6.24
N ALA A 10 -8.46 1.67 -4.91
CA ALA A 10 -9.68 1.68 -4.11
C ALA A 10 -10.59 2.87 -4.48
N ASN A 11 -10.01 4.06 -4.66
CA ASN A 11 -10.75 5.25 -5.04
C ASN A 11 -11.40 5.12 -6.42
N LYS A 12 -10.67 4.63 -7.42
CA LYS A 12 -11.22 4.38 -8.76
C LYS A 12 -12.32 3.32 -8.74
N CYS A 13 -12.10 2.22 -8.05
CA CYS A 13 -13.11 1.17 -7.91
C CYS A 13 -14.40 1.69 -7.26
N MET A 14 -14.29 2.49 -6.20
CA MET A 14 -15.46 3.08 -5.52
C MET A 14 -16.18 4.12 -6.36
N ARG A 15 -15.44 4.95 -7.10
CA ARG A 15 -16.00 6.06 -7.88
C ARG A 15 -16.56 5.60 -9.22
N ASP A 16 -15.79 4.77 -9.93
CA ASP A 16 -16.04 4.45 -11.34
C ASP A 16 -16.66 3.05 -11.52
N GLY A 17 -16.56 2.18 -10.52
CA GLY A 17 -17.03 0.79 -10.58
C GLY A 17 -16.16 -0.12 -11.45
N TYR A 18 -15.06 0.37 -12.00
CA TYR A 18 -14.11 -0.42 -12.78
C TYR A 18 -12.69 0.11 -12.66
N LEU A 19 -11.71 -0.74 -12.99
CA LEU A 19 -10.29 -0.40 -13.01
C LEU A 19 -9.58 -1.16 -14.14
N VAL A 20 -8.72 -0.45 -14.89
CA VAL A 20 -7.80 -1.07 -15.86
C VAL A 20 -6.40 -1.09 -15.27
N VAL A 21 -5.76 -2.26 -15.29
CA VAL A 21 -4.45 -2.49 -14.68
C VAL A 21 -3.50 -3.12 -15.68
N TYR A 22 -2.37 -2.48 -15.87
CA TYR A 22 -1.24 -2.99 -16.64
C TYR A 22 -0.24 -3.71 -15.75
N GLU A 23 0.49 -4.68 -16.33
CA GLU A 23 1.60 -5.36 -15.65
C GLU A 23 1.17 -5.94 -14.29
N LYS A 24 0.08 -6.70 -14.30
CA LYS A 24 -0.59 -7.26 -13.11
C LYS A 24 0.34 -8.04 -12.18
N ASN A 25 1.40 -8.65 -12.73
CA ASN A 25 2.37 -9.47 -11.99
C ASN A 25 3.47 -8.64 -11.27
N PHE A 26 3.53 -7.32 -11.49
CA PHE A 26 4.55 -6.50 -10.84
C PHE A 26 4.33 -6.43 -9.35
N MET A 27 5.41 -6.79 -8.64
CA MET A 27 5.43 -6.82 -7.18
C MET A 27 5.67 -5.44 -6.59
N ARG A 28 5.00 -5.16 -5.50
CA ARG A 28 5.15 -3.98 -4.65
C ARG A 28 5.13 -4.40 -3.20
N THR A 29 5.69 -3.57 -2.36
CA THR A 29 5.59 -3.75 -0.92
C THR A 29 4.78 -2.62 -0.30
N PHE A 30 4.05 -2.94 0.75
CA PHE A 30 3.12 -2.03 1.39
C PHE A 30 3.33 -2.02 2.90
N ILE A 31 2.94 -0.93 3.52
CA ILE A 31 2.90 -0.79 4.98
C ILE A 31 1.82 0.21 5.35
N HIS A 32 1.09 -0.08 6.41
CA HIS A 32 0.12 0.84 6.96
C HIS A 32 0.82 1.98 7.73
N VAL A 33 0.26 3.20 7.66
CA VAL A 33 0.84 4.38 8.30
C VAL A 33 0.99 4.24 9.81
N ASP A 34 0.08 3.56 10.48
CA ASP A 34 0.16 3.30 11.92
C ASP A 34 1.32 2.36 12.27
N ASP A 35 1.64 1.40 11.39
CA ASP A 35 2.81 0.55 11.57
C ASP A 35 4.11 1.32 11.36
N ILE A 36 4.11 2.33 10.47
CA ILE A 36 5.24 3.27 10.36
C ILE A 36 5.41 4.04 11.67
N ALA A 37 4.34 4.61 12.22
CA ALA A 37 4.37 5.33 13.48
C ALA A 37 4.86 4.44 14.66
N ARG A 38 4.40 3.18 14.69
CA ARG A 38 4.89 2.18 15.65
C ARG A 38 6.37 1.88 15.49
N CYS A 39 6.86 1.86 14.24
CA CYS A 39 8.29 1.64 14.00
C CYS A 39 9.15 2.78 14.55
N PHE A 40 8.73 4.03 14.45
CA PHE A 40 9.44 5.15 15.10
C PHE A 40 9.52 4.96 16.61
N THR A 41 8.40 4.61 17.24
CA THR A 41 8.37 4.32 18.71
C THR A 41 9.27 3.12 19.05
N PHE A 42 9.27 2.07 18.22
CA PHE A 42 10.14 0.91 18.38
C PHE A 42 11.61 1.29 18.28
N GLY A 43 11.99 2.12 17.30
CA GLY A 43 13.34 2.62 17.11
C GLY A 43 13.85 3.42 18.32
N MET A 44 13.01 4.32 18.86
CA MET A 44 13.37 5.08 20.07
C MET A 44 13.64 4.16 21.28
N LYS A 45 12.85 3.10 21.45
CA LYS A 45 13.03 2.13 22.55
C LYS A 45 14.23 1.20 22.33
N ASN A 46 14.71 1.04 21.11
CA ASN A 46 15.80 0.14 20.72
C ASN A 46 17.01 0.88 20.14
N VAL A 47 17.19 2.16 20.45
CA VAL A 47 18.22 3.02 19.85
C VAL A 47 19.61 2.39 19.91
N ASN A 48 19.99 1.81 21.04
CA ASN A 48 21.31 1.21 21.24
C ASN A 48 21.59 0.02 20.29
N LYS A 49 20.53 -0.68 19.81
CA LYS A 49 20.66 -1.79 18.86
C LYS A 49 20.54 -1.33 17.41
N MET A 50 19.93 -0.17 17.18
CA MET A 50 19.57 0.30 15.84
C MET A 50 20.45 1.44 15.33
N ILE A 51 21.18 2.11 16.21
CA ILE A 51 22.04 3.24 15.88
C ILE A 51 23.06 2.86 14.79
N ASN A 52 23.31 3.77 13.85
CA ASN A 52 24.23 3.60 12.72
C ASN A 52 23.86 2.44 11.75
N ASN A 53 22.59 2.04 11.75
CA ASN A 53 22.09 1.01 10.85
C ASN A 53 20.88 1.51 10.05
N VAL A 54 20.74 1.02 8.83
CA VAL A 54 19.57 1.22 7.98
C VAL A 54 18.70 -0.03 8.01
N TYR A 55 17.38 0.19 8.11
CA TYR A 55 16.38 -0.88 8.14
C TYR A 55 15.28 -0.59 7.12
N ASN A 56 14.89 -1.60 6.37
CA ASN A 56 13.59 -1.59 5.70
C ASN A 56 12.50 -1.80 6.75
N VAL A 57 11.40 -1.03 6.66
CA VAL A 57 10.30 -1.09 7.62
C VAL A 57 9.08 -1.73 6.96
N GLY A 58 8.65 -2.87 7.49
CA GLY A 58 7.53 -3.64 6.96
C GLY A 58 7.52 -5.08 7.45
N ASP A 59 6.87 -5.93 6.68
CA ASP A 59 6.83 -7.38 6.87
C ASP A 59 6.89 -8.10 5.51
N ASN A 60 7.54 -9.25 5.45
CA ASN A 60 7.69 -10.04 4.22
C ASN A 60 6.33 -10.43 3.61
N SER A 61 5.31 -10.61 4.44
CA SER A 61 3.93 -10.90 4.01
C SER A 61 3.22 -9.72 3.33
N MET A 62 3.81 -8.55 3.34
CA MET A 62 3.26 -7.33 2.74
C MET A 62 3.81 -7.04 1.33
N ASN A 63 4.50 -8.01 0.73
CA ASN A 63 4.85 -7.98 -0.69
C ASN A 63 3.69 -8.61 -1.49
N TYR A 64 3.04 -7.85 -2.34
CA TYR A 64 1.91 -8.28 -3.16
C TYR A 64 2.13 -7.88 -4.62
N SER A 65 1.61 -8.69 -5.54
CA SER A 65 1.43 -8.29 -6.93
C SER A 65 0.28 -7.28 -7.06
N LYS A 66 0.26 -6.53 -8.16
CA LYS A 66 -0.88 -5.66 -8.46
C LYS A 66 -2.19 -6.47 -8.55
N GLU A 67 -2.14 -7.67 -9.15
CA GLU A 67 -3.29 -8.57 -9.26
C GLU A 67 -3.86 -8.95 -7.90
N GLU A 68 -3.01 -9.33 -6.94
CA GLU A 68 -3.46 -9.68 -5.59
C GLU A 68 -4.15 -8.50 -4.89
N VAL A 69 -3.57 -7.30 -5.00
CA VAL A 69 -4.18 -6.08 -4.45
C VAL A 69 -5.52 -5.78 -5.11
N CYS A 70 -5.60 -5.87 -6.44
CA CYS A 70 -6.84 -5.67 -7.19
C CYS A 70 -7.94 -6.64 -6.77
N ASN A 71 -7.60 -7.92 -6.61
CA ASN A 71 -8.54 -8.95 -6.20
C ASN A 71 -9.09 -8.71 -4.77
N MET A 72 -8.26 -8.19 -3.86
CA MET A 72 -8.71 -7.80 -2.51
C MET A 72 -9.69 -6.62 -2.57
N ILE A 73 -9.40 -5.61 -3.39
CA ILE A 73 -10.25 -4.42 -3.54
C ILE A 73 -11.57 -4.79 -4.24
N SER A 74 -11.53 -5.55 -5.35
CA SER A 74 -12.72 -5.96 -6.09
C SER A 74 -13.72 -6.71 -5.22
N LYS A 75 -13.24 -7.64 -4.37
CA LYS A 75 -14.10 -8.38 -3.42
C LYS A 75 -14.85 -7.50 -2.42
N LYS A 76 -14.37 -6.27 -2.19
CA LYS A 76 -14.94 -5.33 -1.21
C LYS A 76 -15.75 -4.20 -1.85
N THR A 77 -15.59 -3.99 -3.15
CA THR A 77 -16.22 -2.88 -3.89
C THR A 77 -17.15 -3.35 -5.00
N ASP A 78 -17.18 -4.66 -5.30
CA ASP A 78 -17.86 -5.27 -6.45
C ASP A 78 -17.44 -4.65 -7.81
N ALA A 79 -16.31 -3.93 -7.85
CA ALA A 79 -15.82 -3.29 -9.06
C ALA A 79 -15.25 -4.32 -10.05
N PHE A 80 -15.46 -4.06 -11.33
CA PHE A 80 -14.87 -4.85 -12.40
C PHE A 80 -13.39 -4.48 -12.60
N ILE A 81 -12.49 -5.48 -12.58
CA ILE A 81 -11.07 -5.29 -12.85
C ILE A 81 -10.74 -5.88 -14.22
N HIS A 82 -10.18 -5.06 -15.10
CA HIS A 82 -9.63 -5.47 -16.37
C HIS A 82 -8.10 -5.46 -16.31
N PHE A 83 -7.50 -6.60 -16.54
CA PHE A 83 -6.05 -6.72 -16.67
C PHE A 83 -5.68 -6.64 -18.15
N GLU A 84 -5.02 -5.56 -18.52
CA GLU A 84 -4.64 -5.31 -19.92
C GLU A 84 -3.21 -5.83 -20.15
N GLU A 85 -3.02 -6.55 -21.24
CA GLU A 85 -1.73 -7.12 -21.65
C GLU A 85 -0.97 -6.22 -22.63
N ILE A 86 -1.68 -5.31 -23.30
CA ILE A 86 -1.13 -4.39 -24.30
C ILE A 86 -1.05 -3.00 -23.69
N GLY A 87 0.16 -2.50 -23.55
CA GLY A 87 0.44 -1.21 -22.92
C GLY A 87 1.35 -1.35 -21.73
N GLU A 88 1.67 -0.25 -21.11
CA GLU A 88 2.63 -0.20 -19.99
C GLU A 88 2.12 0.74 -18.90
N ASP A 89 2.41 0.41 -17.64
CA ASP A 89 2.29 1.34 -16.53
C ASP A 89 3.47 2.34 -16.57
N ALA A 90 3.20 3.59 -16.26
CA ALA A 90 4.25 4.60 -16.07
C ALA A 90 5.25 4.20 -14.97
N ASP A 91 4.79 3.46 -13.96
CA ASP A 91 5.61 2.93 -12.89
C ASP A 91 6.07 1.50 -13.16
N LYS A 92 7.23 1.38 -13.83
CA LYS A 92 7.84 0.09 -14.22
C LYS A 92 8.59 -0.65 -13.09
N ARG A 93 8.51 -0.17 -11.85
CA ARG A 93 9.17 -0.84 -10.73
C ARG A 93 8.56 -2.21 -10.48
N ASN A 94 9.41 -3.22 -10.31
CA ASN A 94 9.02 -4.57 -9.95
C ASN A 94 10.06 -5.12 -8.96
N TYR A 95 9.70 -5.25 -7.69
CA TYR A 95 10.63 -5.62 -6.63
C TYR A 95 9.93 -6.25 -5.44
N ILE A 96 10.70 -7.06 -4.70
CA ILE A 96 10.35 -7.62 -3.41
C ILE A 96 11.34 -7.09 -2.38
N VAL A 97 10.86 -6.74 -1.20
CA VAL A 97 11.71 -6.23 -0.11
C VAL A 97 11.76 -7.26 1.01
N SER A 98 12.98 -7.55 1.51
CA SER A 98 13.17 -8.31 2.74
C SER A 98 13.14 -7.39 3.96
N TYR A 99 12.44 -7.85 4.98
CA TYR A 99 12.29 -7.20 6.28
C TYR A 99 12.92 -8.01 7.42
N ASP A 100 13.72 -9.04 7.09
CA ASP A 100 14.30 -9.96 8.07
C ASP A 100 15.20 -9.23 9.08
N LYS A 101 15.90 -8.18 8.64
CA LYS A 101 16.78 -7.39 9.51
C LYS A 101 16.01 -6.72 10.65
N ILE A 102 14.90 -6.07 10.38
CA ILE A 102 14.10 -5.42 11.43
C ILE A 102 13.30 -6.44 12.24
N LYS A 103 12.85 -7.51 11.59
CA LYS A 103 12.15 -8.63 12.24
C LYS A 103 13.03 -9.33 13.29
N SER A 104 14.34 -9.48 13.01
CA SER A 104 15.28 -10.06 13.96
C SER A 104 15.42 -9.27 15.27
N LEU A 105 15.05 -7.98 15.25
CA LEU A 105 14.99 -7.12 16.44
C LEU A 105 13.66 -7.21 17.20
N GLY A 106 12.67 -7.93 16.63
CA GLY A 106 11.35 -8.12 17.23
C GLY A 106 10.28 -7.13 16.72
N PHE A 107 10.54 -6.38 15.64
CA PHE A 107 9.52 -5.57 14.99
C PHE A 107 8.74 -6.39 13.96
N GLY A 108 7.43 -6.17 13.89
CA GLY A 108 6.53 -6.69 12.85
C GLY A 108 5.32 -5.77 12.69
N THR A 109 4.71 -5.81 11.50
CA THR A 109 3.47 -5.09 11.23
C THR A 109 2.30 -5.74 11.99
N LYS A 110 1.29 -4.94 12.33
CA LYS A 110 0.05 -5.42 12.97
C LYS A 110 -1.13 -5.35 12.02
N ILE A 111 -1.16 -4.35 11.16
CA ILE A 111 -2.27 -4.12 10.23
C ILE A 111 -2.00 -4.86 8.94
N LYS A 112 -2.91 -5.75 8.56
CA LYS A 112 -2.85 -6.51 7.33
C LYS A 112 -3.37 -5.69 6.14
N MET A 113 -3.07 -6.15 4.91
CA MET A 113 -3.49 -5.48 3.69
C MET A 113 -5.01 -5.33 3.62
N GLU A 114 -5.75 -6.38 3.91
CA GLU A 114 -7.21 -6.37 3.86
C GLU A 114 -7.82 -5.34 4.83
N GLU A 115 -7.27 -5.24 6.04
CA GLU A 115 -7.71 -4.26 7.03
C GLU A 115 -7.40 -2.82 6.58
N GLY A 116 -6.21 -2.59 6.02
CA GLY A 116 -5.85 -1.28 5.47
C GLY A 116 -6.74 -0.88 4.29
N ILE A 117 -7.11 -1.82 3.40
CA ILE A 117 -8.05 -1.59 2.31
C ILE A 117 -9.45 -1.24 2.87
N ASP A 118 -9.92 -1.95 3.90
CA ASP A 118 -11.21 -1.64 4.55
C ASP A 118 -11.24 -0.20 5.08
N GLN A 119 -10.19 0.23 5.77
CA GLN A 119 -10.10 1.60 6.30
C GLN A 119 -10.11 2.65 5.18
N VAL A 120 -9.43 2.40 4.06
CA VAL A 120 -9.47 3.29 2.89
C VAL A 120 -10.87 3.36 2.31
N ILE A 121 -11.53 2.22 2.09
CA ILE A 121 -12.89 2.15 1.52
C ILE A 121 -13.89 2.87 2.44
N GLU A 122 -13.86 2.62 3.75
CA GLU A 122 -14.75 3.30 4.71
C GLU A 122 -14.53 4.81 4.72
N THR A 123 -13.27 5.25 4.60
CA THR A 123 -12.96 6.68 4.51
C THR A 123 -13.52 7.29 3.22
N LEU A 124 -13.40 6.59 2.08
CA LEU A 124 -13.91 7.05 0.79
C LEU A 124 -15.44 7.15 0.74
N LYS A 125 -16.16 6.41 1.58
CA LYS A 125 -17.64 6.52 1.68
C LYS A 125 -18.11 7.82 2.34
N VAL A 126 -17.29 8.42 3.20
CA VAL A 126 -17.69 9.56 4.03
C VAL A 126 -16.96 10.86 3.71
N VAL A 127 -15.84 10.80 3.00
CA VAL A 127 -15.03 11.96 2.66
C VAL A 127 -14.94 12.13 1.14
N ASP A 128 -15.39 13.27 0.65
CA ASP A 128 -15.13 13.69 -0.73
C ASP A 128 -13.76 14.39 -0.79
N PHE A 129 -12.82 13.76 -1.45
CA PHE A 129 -11.45 14.28 -1.58
C PHE A 129 -11.27 15.23 -2.77
N GLY A 130 -12.29 15.43 -3.60
CA GLY A 130 -12.21 16.27 -4.78
C GLY A 130 -11.08 15.82 -5.72
N ASN A 131 -10.05 16.66 -5.92
CA ASN A 131 -8.91 16.29 -6.76
C ASN A 131 -7.90 15.44 -5.99
N THR A 132 -7.77 14.17 -6.37
CA THR A 132 -6.98 13.14 -5.69
C THR A 132 -5.50 13.10 -6.10
N TYR A 133 -5.11 13.87 -7.13
CA TYR A 133 -3.81 13.68 -7.81
C TYR A 133 -2.64 14.46 -7.21
N THR A 134 -2.85 15.40 -6.32
CA THR A 134 -1.73 16.15 -5.78
C THR A 134 -1.87 16.53 -4.31
N ASN A 135 -0.84 16.26 -3.53
CA ASN A 135 -0.61 16.95 -2.25
C ASN A 135 -0.05 18.37 -2.46
N ALA A 136 0.26 18.77 -3.69
CA ALA A 136 0.93 20.04 -4.00
C ALA A 136 0.03 21.28 -3.87
N ARG A 137 -1.25 21.12 -3.56
CA ARG A 137 -2.21 22.21 -3.40
C ARG A 137 -2.45 22.62 -1.93
N TYR A 138 -1.70 22.04 -1.00
CA TYR A 138 -1.75 22.45 0.42
C TYR A 138 -0.69 23.47 0.80
N PHE A 139 0.02 24.01 -0.21
CA PHE A 139 0.99 25.09 -0.05
C PHE A 139 0.69 26.24 -1.00
#